data_ec03ad70464a190028e9839132d764ac
#
_entry.id   ec03ad70464a190028e9839132d764ac
#
_cell.length_a   1.000
_cell.length_b   1.000
_cell.length_c   1.000
_cell.angle_alpha   90.00
_cell.angle_beta   90.00
_cell.angle_gamma   90.00
#
_symmetry.space_group_name_H-M   'P 1'
#
loop_
_entity.id
_entity.type
_entity.pdbx_description
1 polymer ?
#
loop_
_entity_poly.entity_id
_entity_poly.type
_entity_poly.pdbx_seq_one_letter_code
_entity_poly.pdbx_strand_id
1 'polypeptide(L)'
;MKKITIAIDGYSSCGKSTMAKDLAREIGYIYIDSGAMYRAVTLYSLQKGFFTERGIDTEALKTAMPDIHISFRLNPETQRPITFLNDTNVEDAIRSMEVSSHVSPIAALGFVREALVKQQQEMGKAKGIVMDGRDIGTVVFPDAELKIFVTASAAIRAQRRYDELRSKGQEASYEKILENVEERDRIDQTREVSPLRQADDAILLDNSHMSIAEQKKWLTEKFQAAING
;
A
#
# COMPACT_ATOMS: atom_id res chain seq x y z
N MET A 1 -22.26 13.41 9.77
CA MET A 1 -21.91 12.94 8.41
C MET A 1 -21.78 11.42 8.45
N LYS A 2 -22.36 10.69 7.47
CA LYS A 2 -22.26 9.23 7.39
C LYS A 2 -20.80 8.85 7.14
N LYS A 3 -20.21 8.01 7.99
CA LYS A 3 -18.87 7.49 7.76
C LYS A 3 -18.89 6.39 6.72
N ILE A 4 -17.97 6.44 5.76
CA ILE A 4 -17.81 5.45 4.70
C ILE A 4 -16.42 4.82 4.75
N THR A 5 -16.23 3.72 4.04
CA THR A 5 -14.94 3.11 3.77
C THR A 5 -14.48 3.51 2.37
N ILE A 6 -13.25 3.95 2.24
CA ILE A 6 -12.65 4.37 0.96
C ILE A 6 -11.49 3.43 0.64
N ALA A 7 -11.60 2.72 -0.47
CA ALA A 7 -10.58 1.81 -1.00
C ALA A 7 -9.84 2.46 -2.17
N ILE A 8 -8.51 2.53 -2.09
CA ILE A 8 -7.67 3.08 -3.17
C ILE A 8 -6.66 2.04 -3.61
N ASP A 9 -6.95 1.37 -4.70
CA ASP A 9 -6.06 0.35 -5.29
C ASP A 9 -5.27 0.88 -6.48
N GLY A 10 -4.27 0.14 -6.91
CA GLY A 10 -3.49 0.44 -8.11
C GLY A 10 -2.01 0.09 -7.97
N TYR A 11 -1.25 0.41 -8.99
CA TYR A 11 0.16 0.03 -9.15
C TYR A 11 1.10 0.68 -8.13
N SER A 12 2.32 0.12 -8.01
CA SER A 12 3.36 0.73 -7.16
C SER A 12 3.78 2.09 -7.69
N SER A 13 4.21 3.00 -6.80
CA SER A 13 4.73 4.33 -7.14
C SER A 13 3.79 5.23 -7.95
N CYS A 14 2.48 4.95 -8.01
CA CYS A 14 1.51 5.83 -8.67
C CYS A 14 0.95 6.94 -7.75
N GLY A 15 1.46 7.10 -6.53
CA GLY A 15 1.08 8.19 -5.63
C GLY A 15 -0.14 7.92 -4.74
N LYS A 16 -0.69 6.70 -4.73
CA LYS A 16 -1.87 6.33 -3.91
C LYS A 16 -1.77 6.75 -2.46
N SER A 17 -0.66 6.40 -1.81
CA SER A 17 -0.48 6.67 -0.38
C SER A 17 -0.48 8.16 -0.06
N THR A 18 0.06 9.01 -0.94
CA THR A 18 0.01 10.47 -0.80
C THR A 18 -1.44 10.95 -0.91
N MET A 19 -2.15 10.53 -1.95
CA MET A 19 -3.55 10.86 -2.16
C MET A 19 -4.45 10.41 -1.00
N ALA A 20 -4.27 9.17 -0.55
CA ALA A 20 -5.05 8.59 0.55
C ALA A 20 -4.82 9.32 1.88
N LYS A 21 -3.54 9.66 2.19
CA LYS A 21 -3.18 10.44 3.38
C LYS A 21 -3.78 11.84 3.37
N ASP A 22 -3.67 12.51 2.23
CA ASP A 22 -4.17 13.89 2.10
C ASP A 22 -5.70 13.93 2.19
N LEU A 23 -6.41 12.99 1.54
CA LEU A 23 -7.85 12.88 1.66
C LEU A 23 -8.26 12.57 3.11
N ALA A 24 -7.66 11.55 3.73
CA ALA A 24 -8.00 11.15 5.10
C ALA A 24 -7.87 12.31 6.08
N ARG A 25 -6.78 13.07 5.98
CA ARG A 25 -6.55 14.27 6.80
C ARG A 25 -7.61 15.34 6.56
N GLU A 26 -7.99 15.59 5.31
CA GLU A 26 -8.97 16.61 4.94
C GLU A 26 -10.37 16.30 5.47
N ILE A 27 -10.78 15.03 5.41
CA ILE A 27 -12.12 14.60 5.80
C ILE A 27 -12.21 14.07 7.24
N GLY A 28 -11.10 14.07 7.99
CA GLY A 28 -11.03 13.56 9.36
C GLY A 28 -11.17 12.05 9.50
N TYR A 29 -10.74 11.29 8.49
CA TYR A 29 -10.74 9.83 8.49
C TYR A 29 -9.37 9.27 8.89
N ILE A 30 -9.34 7.99 9.27
CA ILE A 30 -8.10 7.28 9.57
C ILE A 30 -7.50 6.76 8.26
N TYR A 31 -6.22 7.05 8.04
CA TYR A 31 -5.48 6.47 6.93
C TYR A 31 -4.78 5.18 7.34
N ILE A 32 -4.88 4.15 6.51
CA ILE A 32 -4.22 2.85 6.69
C ILE A 32 -3.43 2.48 5.43
N ASP A 33 -2.11 2.30 5.58
CA ASP A 33 -1.21 1.83 4.53
C ASP A 33 -1.11 0.29 4.57
N SER A 34 -1.91 -0.39 3.76
CA SER A 34 -1.82 -1.86 3.71
C SER A 34 -0.46 -2.34 3.21
N GLY A 35 0.17 -1.60 2.30
CA GLY A 35 1.50 -1.91 1.79
C GLY A 35 2.57 -1.87 2.88
N ALA A 36 2.45 -0.99 3.87
CA ALA A 36 3.34 -0.96 5.02
C ALA A 36 3.27 -2.26 5.85
N MET A 37 2.09 -2.88 5.94
CA MET A 37 1.94 -4.17 6.63
C MET A 37 2.74 -5.28 5.95
N TYR A 38 2.62 -5.42 4.63
CA TYR A 38 3.42 -6.41 3.87
C TYR A 38 4.92 -6.11 3.94
N ARG A 39 5.30 -4.83 3.93
CA ARG A 39 6.70 -4.42 4.10
C ARG A 39 7.24 -4.73 5.50
N ALA A 40 6.42 -4.63 6.53
CA ALA A 40 6.82 -4.99 7.89
C ALA A 40 7.08 -6.50 8.01
N VAL A 41 6.21 -7.34 7.41
CA VAL A 41 6.47 -8.79 7.31
C VAL A 41 7.76 -9.09 6.52
N THR A 42 7.98 -8.34 5.43
CA THR A 42 9.20 -8.47 4.62
C THR A 42 10.45 -8.11 5.43
N LEU A 43 10.43 -6.99 6.15
CA LEU A 43 11.53 -6.56 7.02
C LEU A 43 11.82 -7.62 8.09
N TYR A 44 10.79 -8.14 8.74
CA TYR A 44 10.94 -9.24 9.70
C TYR A 44 11.60 -10.45 9.07
N SER A 45 11.16 -10.85 7.88
CA SER A 45 11.71 -11.99 7.15
C SER A 45 13.18 -11.79 6.77
N LEU A 46 13.58 -10.58 6.38
CA LEU A 46 14.97 -10.22 6.10
C LEU A 46 15.82 -10.30 7.39
N GLN A 47 15.33 -9.72 8.48
CA GLN A 47 16.02 -9.72 9.78
C GLN A 47 16.21 -11.14 10.36
N LYS A 48 15.28 -12.05 10.05
CA LYS A 48 15.34 -13.46 10.49
C LYS A 48 16.08 -14.37 9.51
N GLY A 49 16.54 -13.85 8.37
CA GLY A 49 17.26 -14.64 7.37
C GLY A 49 16.36 -15.64 6.62
N PHE A 50 15.07 -15.36 6.49
CA PHE A 50 14.13 -16.25 5.79
C PHE A 50 14.27 -16.16 4.25
N PHE A 51 15.01 -15.19 3.73
CA PHE A 51 15.42 -15.17 2.33
C PHE A 51 16.73 -15.95 2.16
N THR A 52 16.68 -17.02 1.41
CA THR A 52 17.81 -17.94 1.16
C THR A 52 18.14 -17.98 -0.33
N GLU A 53 19.24 -18.59 -0.72
CA GLU A 53 19.59 -18.85 -2.13
C GLU A 53 18.53 -19.68 -2.87
N ARG A 54 17.71 -20.44 -2.14
CA ARG A 54 16.61 -21.26 -2.68
C ARG A 54 15.28 -20.55 -2.72
N GLY A 55 15.22 -19.26 -2.32
CA GLY A 55 14.01 -18.47 -2.18
C GLY A 55 13.60 -18.23 -0.73
N ILE A 56 12.32 -18.01 -0.49
CA ILE A 56 11.78 -17.72 0.85
C ILE A 56 11.55 -19.02 1.61
N ASP A 57 12.05 -19.11 2.84
CA ASP A 57 11.67 -20.17 3.79
C ASP A 57 10.23 -19.92 4.29
N THR A 58 9.29 -20.45 3.54
CA THR A 58 7.86 -20.26 3.79
C THR A 58 7.37 -20.94 5.05
N GLU A 59 7.98 -22.08 5.46
CA GLU A 59 7.61 -22.79 6.68
C GLU A 59 8.07 -22.02 7.92
N ALA A 60 9.30 -21.49 7.91
CA ALA A 60 9.79 -20.66 8.99
C ALA A 60 8.95 -19.39 9.13
N LEU A 61 8.62 -18.72 8.01
CA LEU A 61 7.77 -17.53 8.02
C LEU A 61 6.35 -17.85 8.53
N LYS A 62 5.75 -18.95 8.08
CA LYS A 62 4.42 -19.38 8.51
C LYS A 62 4.38 -19.63 10.03
N THR A 63 5.41 -20.26 10.55
CA THR A 63 5.56 -20.49 12.00
C THR A 63 5.71 -19.18 12.78
N ALA A 64 6.41 -18.19 12.21
CA ALA A 64 6.63 -16.89 12.86
C ALA A 64 5.46 -15.91 12.74
N MET A 65 4.49 -16.12 11.82
CA MET A 65 3.38 -15.19 11.61
C MET A 65 2.61 -14.81 12.88
N PRO A 66 2.33 -15.71 13.84
CA PRO A 66 1.66 -15.35 15.10
C PRO A 66 2.45 -14.33 15.95
N ASP A 67 3.77 -14.25 15.80
CA ASP A 67 4.64 -13.36 16.55
C ASP A 67 4.87 -12.00 15.84
N ILE A 68 4.25 -11.82 14.67
CA ILE A 68 4.36 -10.59 13.88
C ILE A 68 3.17 -9.67 14.18
N HIS A 69 3.39 -8.71 15.07
CA HIS A 69 2.38 -7.73 15.45
C HIS A 69 2.65 -6.39 14.77
N ILE A 70 1.73 -5.96 13.92
CA ILE A 70 1.83 -4.71 13.18
C ILE A 70 0.79 -3.73 13.74
N SER A 71 1.23 -2.54 14.09
CA SER A 71 0.36 -1.47 14.57
C SER A 71 0.72 -0.13 13.93
N PHE A 72 -0.24 0.78 13.92
CA PHE A 72 -0.07 2.15 13.44
C PHE A 72 -0.31 3.11 14.59
N ARG A 73 0.57 4.08 14.77
CA ARG A 73 0.45 5.15 15.77
C ARG A 73 0.61 6.50 15.06
N LEU A 74 -0.18 7.49 15.44
CA LEU A 74 0.00 8.83 14.88
C LEU A 74 1.23 9.50 15.50
N ASN A 75 2.06 10.06 14.66
CA ASN A 75 3.12 10.98 15.12
C ASN A 75 2.45 12.23 15.71
N PRO A 76 2.73 12.60 16.96
CA PRO A 76 2.04 13.71 17.62
C PRO A 76 2.31 15.07 16.96
N GLU A 77 3.48 15.24 16.32
CA GLU A 77 3.87 16.49 15.67
C GLU A 77 3.34 16.61 14.25
N THR A 78 3.51 15.55 13.46
CA THR A 78 3.18 15.56 12.03
C THR A 78 1.78 15.05 11.71
N GLN A 79 1.10 14.41 12.68
CA GLN A 79 -0.18 13.73 12.53
C GLN A 79 -0.17 12.66 11.41
N ARG A 80 1.02 12.15 11.09
CA ARG A 80 1.20 11.06 10.12
C ARG A 80 1.24 9.71 10.83
N PRO A 81 0.64 8.67 10.25
CA PRO A 81 0.77 7.32 10.81
C PRO A 81 2.21 6.84 10.69
N ILE A 82 2.69 6.23 11.74
CA ILE A 82 3.99 5.55 11.84
C ILE A 82 3.70 4.07 12.00
N THR A 83 4.40 3.24 11.23
CA THR A 83 4.29 1.79 11.29
C THR A 83 5.20 1.23 12.38
N PHE A 84 4.64 0.37 13.23
CA PHE A 84 5.37 -0.36 14.26
C PHE A 84 5.31 -1.86 13.98
N LEU A 85 6.42 -2.53 14.13
CA LEU A 85 6.57 -3.99 14.10
C LEU A 85 7.05 -4.43 15.49
N ASN A 86 6.24 -5.24 16.19
CA ASN A 86 6.54 -5.69 17.55
C ASN A 86 6.99 -4.53 18.45
N ASP A 87 6.19 -3.45 18.48
CA ASP A 87 6.41 -2.20 19.20
C ASP A 87 7.64 -1.37 18.79
N THR A 88 8.42 -1.83 17.81
CA THR A 88 9.54 -1.06 17.24
C THR A 88 9.07 -0.21 16.07
N ASN A 89 9.42 1.08 16.06
CA ASN A 89 9.19 1.96 14.92
C ASN A 89 10.01 1.49 13.71
N VAL A 90 9.35 1.13 12.62
CA VAL A 90 9.99 0.63 11.40
C VAL A 90 9.66 1.47 10.16
N GLU A 91 9.04 2.64 10.33
CA GLU A 91 8.53 3.45 9.21
C GLU A 91 9.59 3.74 8.14
N ASP A 92 10.81 4.09 8.51
CA ASP A 92 11.89 4.34 7.55
C ASP A 92 12.48 3.04 7.00
N ALA A 93 12.70 2.03 7.86
CA ALA A 93 13.29 0.76 7.47
C ALA A 93 12.45 0.02 6.42
N ILE A 94 11.13 0.04 6.54
CA ILE A 94 10.22 -0.59 5.56
C ILE A 94 10.17 0.12 4.22
N ARG A 95 10.74 1.32 4.08
CA ARG A 95 10.80 2.10 2.83
C ARG A 95 12.12 1.91 2.06
N SER A 96 13.05 1.14 2.59
CA SER A 96 14.34 0.85 1.95
C SER A 96 14.17 0.16 0.59
N MET A 97 15.19 0.25 -0.27
CA MET A 97 15.22 -0.48 -1.54
C MET A 97 15.26 -1.99 -1.34
N GLU A 98 15.96 -2.44 -0.30
CA GLU A 98 16.03 -3.86 0.06
C GLU A 98 14.64 -4.43 0.35
N VAL A 99 13.87 -3.79 1.23
CA VAL A 99 12.47 -4.20 1.49
C VAL A 99 11.62 -4.06 0.22
N SER A 100 11.83 -3.01 -0.58
CA SER A 100 11.07 -2.80 -1.83
C SER A 100 11.28 -3.92 -2.86
N SER A 101 12.47 -4.49 -2.93
CA SER A 101 12.81 -5.60 -3.84
C SER A 101 12.21 -6.93 -3.41
N HIS A 102 11.94 -7.11 -2.11
CA HIS A 102 11.51 -8.38 -1.53
C HIS A 102 10.03 -8.43 -1.15
N VAL A 103 9.31 -7.29 -1.20
CA VAL A 103 7.93 -7.24 -0.71
C VAL A 103 6.92 -7.98 -1.58
N SER A 104 7.06 -7.97 -2.90
CA SER A 104 6.08 -8.61 -3.79
C SER A 104 6.06 -10.14 -3.66
N PRO A 105 7.21 -10.84 -3.58
CA PRO A 105 7.23 -12.27 -3.24
C PRO A 105 6.55 -12.60 -1.90
N ILE A 106 6.78 -11.83 -0.84
CA ILE A 106 6.11 -12.00 0.46
C ILE A 106 4.60 -11.77 0.30
N ALA A 107 4.20 -10.71 -0.40
CA ALA A 107 2.79 -10.36 -0.63
C ALA A 107 2.06 -11.35 -1.56
N ALA A 108 2.76 -12.24 -2.26
CA ALA A 108 2.18 -13.32 -3.04
C ALA A 108 1.83 -14.57 -2.20
N LEU A 109 2.38 -14.70 -0.99
CA LEU A 109 2.14 -15.86 -0.12
C LEU A 109 0.72 -15.83 0.46
N GLY A 110 -0.08 -16.85 0.14
CA GLY A 110 -1.49 -16.93 0.53
C GLY A 110 -1.73 -16.79 2.04
N PHE A 111 -0.94 -17.49 2.87
CA PHE A 111 -1.08 -17.43 4.33
C PHE A 111 -0.72 -16.06 4.93
N VAL A 112 0.23 -15.33 4.33
CA VAL A 112 0.55 -13.94 4.74
C VAL A 112 -0.64 -13.05 4.40
N ARG A 113 -1.21 -13.19 3.21
CA ARG A 113 -2.37 -12.42 2.79
C ARG A 113 -3.57 -12.67 3.70
N GLU A 114 -3.88 -13.93 3.97
CA GLU A 114 -4.99 -14.31 4.85
C GLU A 114 -4.88 -13.62 6.22
N ALA A 115 -3.69 -13.70 6.83
CA ALA A 115 -3.44 -13.08 8.13
C ALA A 115 -3.58 -11.55 8.10
N LEU A 116 -3.02 -10.89 7.07
CA LEU A 116 -3.05 -9.43 6.98
C LEU A 116 -4.43 -8.89 6.54
N VAL A 117 -5.11 -9.54 5.61
CA VAL A 117 -6.48 -9.17 5.20
C VAL A 117 -7.43 -9.20 6.39
N LYS A 118 -7.35 -10.22 7.25
CA LYS A 118 -8.14 -10.30 8.47
C LYS A 118 -7.89 -9.10 9.41
N GLN A 119 -6.62 -8.71 9.60
CA GLN A 119 -6.29 -7.53 10.40
C GLN A 119 -6.83 -6.23 9.75
N GLN A 120 -6.70 -6.08 8.43
CA GLN A 120 -7.21 -4.93 7.69
C GLN A 120 -8.72 -4.79 7.79
N GLN A 121 -9.45 -5.89 7.64
CA GLN A 121 -10.91 -5.93 7.80
C GLN A 121 -11.34 -5.52 9.21
N GLU A 122 -10.62 -5.98 10.23
CA GLU A 122 -10.88 -5.59 11.62
C GLU A 122 -10.71 -4.08 11.83
N MET A 123 -9.64 -3.49 11.27
CA MET A 123 -9.39 -2.06 11.33
C MET A 123 -10.50 -1.23 10.65
N GLY A 124 -11.18 -1.79 9.66
CA GLY A 124 -12.22 -1.10 8.89
C GLY A 124 -13.64 -1.18 9.45
N LYS A 125 -13.89 -2.00 10.49
CA LYS A 125 -15.24 -2.24 11.01
C LYS A 125 -16.00 -0.97 11.42
N ALA A 126 -15.30 0.01 11.97
CA ALA A 126 -15.91 1.26 12.42
C ALA A 126 -16.18 2.26 11.28
N LYS A 127 -15.81 1.94 10.04
CA LYS A 127 -15.78 2.89 8.91
C LYS A 127 -15.01 4.19 9.21
N GLY A 128 -15.10 5.19 8.36
CA GLY A 128 -14.32 6.42 8.53
C GLY A 128 -12.84 6.19 8.27
N ILE A 129 -12.51 5.35 7.30
CA ILE A 129 -11.15 5.00 6.92
C ILE A 129 -10.89 5.24 5.42
N VAL A 130 -9.65 5.53 5.11
CA VAL A 130 -9.07 5.49 3.76
C VAL A 130 -7.95 4.47 3.79
N MET A 131 -8.07 3.40 3.03
CA MET A 131 -7.03 2.39 2.91
C MET A 131 -6.53 2.29 1.48
N ASP A 132 -5.20 2.28 1.31
CA ASP A 132 -4.60 2.05 0.01
C ASP A 132 -3.87 0.70 -0.08
N GLY A 133 -3.90 0.11 -1.28
CA GLY A 133 -3.29 -1.20 -1.50
C GLY A 133 -3.31 -1.68 -2.95
N ARG A 134 -3.62 -2.98 -3.10
CA ARG A 134 -3.69 -3.69 -4.39
C ARG A 134 -5.01 -4.42 -4.61
N ASP A 135 -5.70 -4.73 -3.53
CA ASP A 135 -6.89 -5.56 -3.49
C ASP A 135 -7.88 -5.10 -2.41
N ILE A 136 -7.80 -3.83 -2.04
CA ILE A 136 -8.63 -3.27 -0.97
C ILE A 136 -10.10 -3.32 -1.39
N GLY A 137 -10.42 -2.82 -2.58
CA GLY A 137 -11.78 -2.80 -3.10
C GLY A 137 -12.29 -4.12 -3.68
N THR A 138 -11.39 -5.11 -3.87
CA THR A 138 -11.79 -6.42 -4.42
C THR A 138 -11.86 -7.52 -3.37
N VAL A 139 -11.07 -7.44 -2.29
CA VAL A 139 -10.92 -8.50 -1.28
C VAL A 139 -11.10 -8.00 0.14
N VAL A 140 -10.42 -6.91 0.52
CA VAL A 140 -10.45 -6.42 1.91
C VAL A 140 -11.80 -5.78 2.23
N PHE A 141 -12.26 -4.85 1.39
CA PHE A 141 -13.55 -4.16 1.52
C PHE A 141 -14.32 -4.19 0.20
N PRO A 142 -14.85 -5.36 -0.19
CA PRO A 142 -15.64 -5.47 -1.43
C PRO A 142 -16.90 -4.61 -1.43
N ASP A 143 -17.37 -4.21 -0.24
CA ASP A 143 -18.54 -3.34 -0.04
C ASP A 143 -18.15 -1.89 0.32
N ALA A 144 -16.91 -1.46 0.03
CA ALA A 144 -16.50 -0.08 0.25
C ALA A 144 -17.36 0.88 -0.61
N GLU A 145 -17.84 1.96 0.00
CA GLU A 145 -18.74 2.90 -0.65
C GLU A 145 -18.03 3.76 -1.71
N LEU A 146 -16.72 3.91 -1.61
CA LEU A 146 -15.91 4.57 -2.63
C LEU A 146 -14.69 3.72 -2.95
N LYS A 147 -14.60 3.27 -4.20
CA LYS A 147 -13.46 2.52 -4.71
C LYS A 147 -12.79 3.28 -5.84
N ILE A 148 -11.49 3.41 -5.77
CA ILE A 148 -10.68 4.11 -6.77
C ILE A 148 -9.54 3.18 -7.19
N PHE A 149 -9.34 3.07 -8.49
CA PHE A 149 -8.20 2.37 -9.05
C PHE A 149 -7.26 3.37 -9.73
N VAL A 150 -6.06 3.54 -9.17
CA VAL A 150 -5.08 4.53 -9.64
C VAL A 150 -4.06 3.87 -10.54
N THR A 151 -3.85 4.45 -11.72
CA THR A 151 -2.86 4.02 -12.69
C THR A 151 -1.97 5.18 -13.14
N ALA A 152 -0.79 4.84 -13.61
CA ALA A 152 0.13 5.66 -14.41
C ALA A 152 1.08 4.73 -15.15
N SER A 153 1.68 5.18 -16.25
CA SER A 153 2.65 4.37 -16.99
C SER A 153 3.85 3.97 -16.12
N ALA A 154 4.45 2.81 -16.38
CA ALA A 154 5.62 2.33 -15.64
C ALA A 154 6.77 3.35 -15.65
N ALA A 155 7.02 3.99 -16.81
CA ALA A 155 8.04 5.01 -16.96
C ALA A 155 7.79 6.23 -16.04
N ILE A 156 6.56 6.73 -15.96
CA ILE A 156 6.22 7.87 -15.09
C ILE A 156 6.36 7.48 -13.62
N ARG A 157 5.96 6.28 -13.24
CA ARG A 157 6.09 5.78 -11.87
C ARG A 157 7.54 5.57 -11.46
N ALA A 158 8.37 5.07 -12.38
CA ALA A 158 9.81 4.94 -12.20
C ALA A 158 10.47 6.31 -12.03
N GLN A 159 10.10 7.31 -12.86
CA GLN A 159 10.61 8.68 -12.74
C GLN A 159 10.26 9.30 -11.39
N ARG A 160 9.00 9.19 -10.95
CA ARG A 160 8.57 9.69 -9.63
C ARG A 160 9.38 9.06 -8.49
N ARG A 161 9.65 7.76 -8.58
CA ARG A 161 10.45 7.06 -7.56
C ARG A 161 11.91 7.46 -7.61
N TYR A 162 12.47 7.65 -8.80
CA TYR A 162 13.83 8.15 -9.00
C TYR A 162 14.01 9.52 -8.37
N ASP A 163 13.09 10.45 -8.65
CA ASP A 163 13.13 11.81 -8.11
C ASP A 163 12.99 11.83 -6.59
N GLU A 164 12.11 10.97 -6.04
CA GLU A 164 11.94 10.80 -4.59
C GLU A 164 13.25 10.34 -3.92
N LEU A 165 13.91 9.32 -4.46
CA LEU A 165 15.16 8.81 -3.91
C LEU A 165 16.28 9.86 -3.98
N ARG A 166 16.40 10.55 -5.10
CA ARG A 166 17.37 11.64 -5.26
C ARG A 166 17.11 12.80 -4.30
N SER A 167 15.87 13.17 -4.09
CA SER A 167 15.53 14.24 -3.13
C SER A 167 15.91 13.90 -1.68
N LYS A 168 16.03 12.60 -1.37
CA LYS A 168 16.49 12.08 -0.07
C LYS A 168 18.01 11.87 -0.02
N GLY A 169 18.76 12.28 -1.05
CA GLY A 169 20.21 12.10 -1.15
C GLY A 169 20.66 10.65 -1.38
N GLN A 170 19.75 9.78 -1.85
CA GLN A 170 20.08 8.38 -2.13
C GLN A 170 20.51 8.23 -3.58
N GLU A 171 21.59 7.47 -3.80
CA GLU A 171 21.98 7.06 -5.16
C GLU A 171 20.94 6.09 -5.73
N ALA A 172 20.53 6.33 -6.96
CA ALA A 172 19.54 5.52 -7.63
C ALA A 172 19.83 5.45 -9.14
N SER A 173 19.61 4.28 -9.77
CA SER A 173 19.56 4.12 -11.21
C SER A 173 18.10 4.06 -11.65
N TYR A 174 17.76 4.89 -12.64
CA TYR A 174 16.43 4.89 -13.24
C TYR A 174 16.08 3.53 -13.84
N GLU A 175 17.02 2.90 -14.54
CA GLU A 175 16.85 1.60 -15.19
C GLU A 175 16.49 0.51 -14.16
N LYS A 176 17.25 0.45 -13.06
CA LYS A 176 16.96 -0.52 -11.97
C LYS A 176 15.61 -0.26 -11.29
N ILE A 177 15.22 1.02 -11.20
CA ILE A 177 13.91 1.38 -10.64
C ILE A 177 12.80 0.95 -11.60
N LEU A 178 12.97 1.18 -12.91
CA LEU A 178 11.99 0.78 -13.92
C LEU A 178 11.81 -0.74 -13.94
N GLU A 179 12.90 -1.50 -13.98
CA GLU A 179 12.87 -2.96 -13.87
C GLU A 179 12.13 -3.43 -12.60
N ASN A 180 12.40 -2.80 -11.45
CA ASN A 180 11.72 -3.13 -10.21
C ASN A 180 10.22 -2.81 -10.26
N VAL A 181 9.83 -1.69 -10.87
CA VAL A 181 8.42 -1.31 -11.05
C VAL A 181 7.70 -2.34 -11.93
N GLU A 182 8.28 -2.71 -13.06
CA GLU A 182 7.70 -3.67 -14.01
C GLU A 182 7.59 -5.08 -13.42
N GLU A 183 8.64 -5.54 -12.73
CA GLU A 183 8.63 -6.85 -12.06
C GLU A 183 7.58 -6.92 -10.94
N ARG A 184 7.43 -5.86 -10.17
CA ARG A 184 6.39 -5.77 -9.14
C ARG A 184 4.99 -5.80 -9.74
N ASP A 185 4.77 -5.08 -10.84
CA ASP A 185 3.49 -5.09 -11.54
C ASP A 185 3.16 -6.49 -12.04
N ARG A 186 4.17 -7.19 -12.62
CA ARG A 186 4.03 -8.56 -13.08
C ARG A 186 3.61 -9.48 -11.92
N ILE A 187 4.33 -9.44 -10.80
CA ILE A 187 4.02 -10.28 -9.63
C ILE A 187 2.64 -9.93 -9.08
N ASP A 188 2.34 -8.65 -8.87
CA ASP A 188 1.08 -8.19 -8.28
C ASP A 188 -0.13 -8.59 -9.14
N GLN A 189 0.00 -8.58 -10.48
CA GLN A 189 -1.08 -8.96 -11.42
C GLN A 189 -1.22 -10.47 -11.62
N THR A 190 -0.12 -11.23 -11.51
CA THR A 190 -0.12 -12.67 -11.85
C THR A 190 -0.13 -13.59 -10.64
N ARG A 191 -0.04 -13.05 -9.42
CA ARG A 191 -0.11 -13.87 -8.21
C ARG A 191 -1.45 -14.61 -8.13
N GLU A 192 -1.42 -15.84 -7.62
CA GLU A 192 -2.58 -16.72 -7.55
C GLU A 192 -3.67 -16.18 -6.61
N VAL A 193 -3.26 -15.62 -5.45
CA VAL A 193 -4.20 -15.12 -4.44
C VAL A 193 -4.32 -13.61 -4.53
N SER A 194 -5.54 -13.13 -4.72
CA SER A 194 -5.92 -11.71 -4.76
C SER A 194 -5.03 -10.88 -5.71
N PRO A 195 -4.98 -11.19 -7.03
CA PRO A 195 -4.18 -10.41 -7.97
C PRO A 195 -4.64 -8.95 -8.02
N LEU A 196 -3.70 -8.05 -8.36
CA LEU A 196 -4.02 -6.65 -8.61
C LEU A 196 -4.97 -6.56 -9.81
N ARG A 197 -6.19 -6.14 -9.57
CA ARG A 197 -7.19 -5.85 -10.60
C ARG A 197 -8.10 -4.72 -10.15
N GLN A 198 -8.65 -4.00 -11.09
CA GLN A 198 -9.70 -3.02 -10.82
C GLN A 198 -10.98 -3.76 -10.40
N ALA A 199 -11.61 -3.30 -9.32
CA ALA A 199 -12.97 -3.76 -8.97
C ALA A 199 -13.97 -3.20 -10.00
N ASP A 200 -15.05 -3.95 -10.27
CA ASP A 200 -16.01 -3.61 -11.34
C ASP A 200 -16.69 -2.24 -11.10
N ASP A 201 -16.85 -1.86 -9.84
CA ASP A 201 -17.43 -0.59 -9.38
C ASP A 201 -16.37 0.46 -9.02
N ALA A 202 -15.09 0.21 -9.26
CA ALA A 202 -14.04 1.17 -8.98
C ALA A 202 -13.90 2.23 -10.07
N ILE A 203 -13.78 3.48 -9.66
CA ILE A 203 -13.53 4.60 -10.56
C ILE A 203 -12.04 4.61 -10.93
N LEU A 204 -11.75 4.52 -12.23
CA LEU A 204 -10.39 4.59 -12.75
C LEU A 204 -9.86 6.03 -12.69
N LEU A 205 -8.66 6.20 -12.17
CA LEU A 205 -7.89 7.44 -12.23
C LEU A 205 -6.53 7.18 -12.87
N ASP A 206 -6.35 7.62 -14.10
CA ASP A 206 -5.01 7.78 -14.69
C ASP A 206 -4.45 9.15 -14.26
N ASN A 207 -3.45 9.13 -13.38
CA ASN A 207 -2.82 10.34 -12.87
C ASN A 207 -1.48 10.66 -13.54
N SER A 208 -1.21 10.07 -14.71
CA SER A 208 0.08 10.23 -15.42
C SER A 208 0.46 11.70 -15.60
N HIS A 209 -0.51 12.55 -15.92
CA HIS A 209 -0.31 13.96 -16.27
C HIS A 209 -1.00 14.94 -15.31
N MET A 210 -1.47 14.45 -14.15
CA MET A 210 -2.15 15.28 -13.16
C MET A 210 -1.17 15.81 -12.12
N SER A 211 -1.28 17.09 -11.81
CA SER A 211 -0.64 17.69 -10.64
C SER A 211 -1.25 17.14 -9.33
N ILE A 212 -0.53 17.28 -8.23
CA ILE A 212 -1.02 16.87 -6.90
C ILE A 212 -2.32 17.64 -6.55
N ALA A 213 -2.41 18.91 -6.91
CA ALA A 213 -3.60 19.73 -6.66
C ALA A 213 -4.85 19.25 -7.43
N GLU A 214 -4.68 18.86 -8.70
CA GLU A 214 -5.75 18.28 -9.52
C GLU A 214 -6.21 16.93 -8.98
N GLN A 215 -5.28 16.07 -8.60
CA GLN A 215 -5.59 14.77 -7.97
C GLN A 215 -6.38 14.95 -6.68
N LYS A 216 -5.96 15.90 -5.84
CA LYS A 216 -6.65 16.22 -4.59
C LYS A 216 -8.07 16.70 -4.83
N LYS A 217 -8.27 17.67 -5.71
CA LYS A 217 -9.58 18.21 -6.08
C LYS A 217 -10.49 17.08 -6.59
N TRP A 218 -10.01 16.30 -7.53
CA TRP A 218 -10.77 15.18 -8.11
C TRP A 218 -11.21 14.18 -7.03
N LEU A 219 -10.29 13.82 -6.12
CA LEU A 219 -10.58 12.86 -5.07
C LEU A 219 -11.62 13.38 -4.06
N THR A 220 -11.54 14.67 -3.69
CA THR A 220 -12.51 15.33 -2.82
C THR A 220 -13.90 15.37 -3.49
N GLU A 221 -13.99 15.66 -4.79
CA GLU A 221 -15.25 15.62 -5.55
C GLU A 221 -15.89 14.22 -5.54
N LYS A 222 -15.08 13.15 -5.72
CA LYS A 222 -15.57 11.76 -5.67
C LYS A 222 -16.06 11.37 -4.28
N PHE A 223 -15.34 11.80 -3.23
CA PHE A 223 -15.78 11.59 -1.86
C PHE A 223 -17.13 12.29 -1.59
N GLN A 224 -17.26 13.57 -1.98
CA GLN A 224 -18.52 14.31 -1.81
C GLN A 224 -19.70 13.64 -2.53
N ALA A 225 -19.49 13.14 -3.74
CA ALA A 225 -20.50 12.39 -4.47
C ALA A 225 -20.92 11.11 -3.73
N ALA A 226 -19.94 10.36 -3.17
CA ALA A 226 -20.19 9.08 -2.48
C ALA A 226 -20.94 9.24 -1.14
N ILE A 227 -20.82 10.37 -0.45
CA ILE A 227 -21.55 10.60 0.82
C ILE A 227 -22.93 11.22 0.62
N ASN A 228 -23.21 11.80 -0.55
CA ASN A 228 -24.47 12.48 -0.88
C ASN A 228 -25.44 11.60 -1.70
N GLY A 229 -24.95 10.50 -2.26
CA GLY A 229 -25.75 9.47 -2.94
C GLY A 229 -26.10 8.36 -2.01
#